data_eb90dd6c4738102555b75297c6a62cbb
#
_entry.id   eb90dd6c4738102555b75297c6a62cbb
#
_cell.length_a   1.000
_cell.length_b   1.000
_cell.length_c   1.000
_cell.angle_alpha   90.00
_cell.angle_beta   90.00
_cell.angle_gamma   90.00
#
_symmetry.space_group_name_H-M   'P 1'
#
loop_
_entity.id
_entity.type
_entity.pdbx_description
1 polymer ?
#
loop_
_entity_poly.entity_id
_entity_poly.type
_entity_poly.pdbx_seq_one_letter_code
_entity_poly.pdbx_strand_id
1 'polypeptide(L)'
;MFLVLNLFLTGRLERYLKRELIERTANATDGFYRLSFDKLSISFFKGELRLEGVSLEPDSKVFEHWAALDSLPDTYVSTRIEVIDFKGINLVWRWNYRQLHFNTFEIRSPEVRVYGSSGSNPLVSGLAADTVEHAESKTLYEVISPYIDALSVKTLNLENASISYNVENQVSPIIYTLNN
;
A
#
# COMPACT_ATOMS: atom_id res chain seq x y z
N MET A 1 -20.17 29.95 -6.65
CA MET A 1 -20.52 28.79 -7.50
C MET A 1 -19.36 27.78 -7.61
N PHE A 2 -18.13 28.20 -7.88
CA PHE A 2 -16.96 27.29 -7.98
C PHE A 2 -16.66 26.47 -6.72
N LEU A 3 -16.79 27.03 -5.52
CA LEU A 3 -16.55 26.32 -4.24
C LEU A 3 -17.50 25.16 -4.01
N VAL A 4 -18.79 25.33 -4.30
CA VAL A 4 -19.82 24.29 -4.11
C VAL A 4 -19.62 23.13 -5.11
N LEU A 5 -19.29 23.45 -6.36
CA LEU A 5 -19.02 22.45 -7.38
C LEU A 5 -17.77 21.62 -7.02
N ASN A 6 -16.75 22.28 -6.47
CA ASN A 6 -15.52 21.63 -6.04
C ASN A 6 -15.77 20.64 -4.88
N LEU A 7 -16.49 21.05 -3.84
CA LEU A 7 -16.86 20.19 -2.70
C LEU A 7 -17.67 18.97 -3.16
N PHE A 8 -18.59 19.17 -4.11
CA PHE A 8 -19.42 18.08 -4.61
C PHE A 8 -18.62 17.07 -5.46
N LEU A 9 -17.72 17.56 -6.31
CA LEU A 9 -16.82 16.71 -7.12
C LEU A 9 -15.82 15.97 -6.24
N THR A 10 -15.24 16.62 -5.26
CA THR A 10 -14.28 16.02 -4.31
C THR A 10 -14.91 14.87 -3.54
N GLY A 11 -16.09 15.05 -2.95
CA GLY A 11 -16.75 13.99 -2.17
C GLY A 11 -17.24 12.79 -3.01
N ARG A 12 -17.52 12.99 -4.31
CA ARG A 12 -17.81 11.88 -5.23
C ARG A 12 -16.55 11.12 -5.61
N LEU A 13 -15.47 11.84 -5.90
CA LEU A 13 -14.20 11.25 -6.28
C LEU A 13 -13.56 10.49 -5.10
N GLU A 14 -13.62 11.04 -3.90
CA GLU A 14 -13.15 10.35 -2.69
C GLU A 14 -13.87 9.01 -2.49
N ARG A 15 -15.19 8.98 -2.62
CA ARG A 15 -15.95 7.73 -2.51
C ARG A 15 -15.67 6.74 -3.64
N TYR A 16 -15.47 7.23 -4.86
CA TYR A 16 -15.10 6.41 -5.99
C TYR A 16 -13.72 5.79 -5.78
N LEU A 17 -12.72 6.60 -5.44
CA LEU A 17 -11.36 6.13 -5.19
C LEU A 17 -11.29 5.18 -3.99
N LYS A 18 -12.03 5.47 -2.92
CA LYS A 18 -12.12 4.55 -1.77
C LYS A 18 -12.56 3.16 -2.21
N ARG A 19 -13.65 3.07 -2.93
CA ARG A 19 -14.17 1.80 -3.42
C ARG A 19 -13.18 1.12 -4.37
N GLU A 20 -12.64 1.86 -5.32
CA GLU A 20 -11.72 1.35 -6.33
C GLU A 20 -10.44 0.78 -5.69
N LEU A 21 -9.85 1.48 -4.72
CA LEU A 21 -8.66 1.01 -4.01
C LEU A 21 -8.94 -0.30 -3.26
N ILE A 22 -10.05 -0.38 -2.55
CA ILE A 22 -10.44 -1.58 -1.79
C ILE A 22 -10.69 -2.76 -2.73
N GLU A 23 -11.51 -2.56 -3.79
CA GLU A 23 -11.85 -3.61 -4.75
C GLU A 23 -10.61 -4.09 -5.52
N ARG A 24 -9.73 -3.18 -5.94
CA ARG A 24 -8.50 -3.57 -6.64
C ARG A 24 -7.55 -4.34 -5.75
N THR A 25 -7.39 -3.94 -4.50
CA THR A 25 -6.57 -4.69 -3.54
C THR A 25 -7.10 -6.12 -3.36
N ALA A 26 -8.39 -6.27 -3.15
CA ALA A 26 -9.02 -7.58 -3.01
C ALA A 26 -8.82 -8.42 -4.28
N ASN A 27 -9.07 -7.85 -5.47
CA ASN A 27 -8.94 -8.58 -6.73
C ASN A 27 -7.49 -8.94 -7.07
N ALA A 28 -6.52 -8.08 -6.73
CA ALA A 28 -5.11 -8.34 -6.98
C ALA A 28 -4.50 -9.40 -6.05
N THR A 29 -5.20 -9.74 -4.98
CA THR A 29 -4.74 -10.69 -3.94
C THR A 29 -5.69 -11.87 -3.75
N ASP A 30 -6.57 -12.13 -4.71
CA ASP A 30 -7.62 -13.17 -4.63
C ASP A 30 -8.43 -13.10 -3.34
N GLY A 31 -8.63 -11.87 -2.82
CA GLY A 31 -9.33 -11.59 -1.58
C GLY A 31 -8.52 -11.84 -0.31
N PHE A 32 -7.26 -12.28 -0.42
CA PHE A 32 -6.43 -12.57 0.73
C PHE A 32 -6.17 -11.33 1.60
N TYR A 33 -5.96 -10.15 0.97
CA TYR A 33 -5.78 -8.91 1.69
C TYR A 33 -7.02 -8.02 1.66
N ARG A 34 -7.31 -7.44 2.81
CA ARG A 34 -8.30 -6.39 2.98
C ARG A 34 -7.61 -5.05 3.25
N LEU A 35 -7.80 -4.10 2.34
CA LEU A 35 -7.43 -2.71 2.53
C LEU A 35 -8.55 -1.96 3.23
N SER A 36 -8.23 -1.23 4.27
CA SER A 36 -9.14 -0.26 4.90
C SER A 36 -8.41 1.04 5.21
N PHE A 37 -9.15 2.12 5.35
CA PHE A 37 -8.66 3.41 5.83
C PHE A 37 -9.83 4.24 6.37
N ASP A 38 -9.52 5.06 7.36
CA ASP A 38 -10.51 5.88 8.05
C ASP A 38 -10.99 7.01 7.14
N LYS A 39 -10.04 7.71 6.53
CA LYS A 39 -10.33 8.88 5.72
C LYS A 39 -9.45 8.96 4.48
N LEU A 40 -10.06 9.35 3.38
CA LEU A 40 -9.41 9.79 2.15
C LEU A 40 -9.80 11.24 1.89
N SER A 41 -8.83 12.10 1.71
CA SER A 41 -9.04 13.52 1.42
C SER A 41 -8.27 13.93 0.16
N ILE A 42 -8.91 14.68 -0.71
CA ILE A 42 -8.33 15.17 -1.96
C ILE A 42 -8.47 16.69 -2.01
N SER A 43 -7.40 17.38 -2.34
CA SER A 43 -7.40 18.82 -2.61
C SER A 43 -6.84 19.10 -4.00
N PHE A 44 -7.71 19.34 -4.96
CA PHE A 44 -7.30 19.64 -6.33
C PHE A 44 -6.48 20.92 -6.44
N PHE A 45 -6.86 21.96 -5.68
CA PHE A 45 -6.15 23.26 -5.73
C PHE A 45 -4.74 23.18 -5.17
N LYS A 46 -4.52 22.32 -4.18
CA LYS A 46 -3.20 22.11 -3.60
C LYS A 46 -2.43 20.99 -4.28
N GLY A 47 -3.10 20.18 -5.11
CA GLY A 47 -2.53 18.95 -5.65
C GLY A 47 -2.14 17.99 -4.53
N GLU A 48 -3.05 17.77 -3.58
CA GLU A 48 -2.80 16.93 -2.39
C GLU A 48 -3.78 15.77 -2.34
N LEU A 49 -3.29 14.62 -1.93
CA LEU A 49 -4.09 13.45 -1.57
C LEU A 49 -3.55 12.92 -0.24
N ARG A 50 -4.45 12.70 0.72
CA ARG A 50 -4.13 12.18 2.04
C ARG A 50 -5.01 10.99 2.37
N LEU A 51 -4.38 9.94 2.89
CA LEU A 51 -5.05 8.81 3.52
C LEU A 51 -4.67 8.77 5.00
N GLU A 52 -5.66 8.52 5.86
CA GLU A 52 -5.48 8.43 7.31
C GLU A 52 -5.98 7.06 7.79
N GLY A 53 -5.29 6.46 8.75
CA GLY A 53 -5.65 5.18 9.36
C GLY A 53 -5.64 4.02 8.36
N VAL A 54 -4.63 3.95 7.51
CA VAL A 54 -4.52 2.89 6.49
C VAL A 54 -4.15 1.57 7.15
N SER A 55 -4.89 0.51 6.84
CA SER A 55 -4.61 -0.85 7.27
C SER A 55 -4.73 -1.81 6.10
N LEU A 56 -3.72 -2.65 5.93
CA LEU A 56 -3.71 -3.78 5.01
C LEU A 56 -3.48 -5.04 5.83
N GLU A 57 -4.50 -5.86 5.93
CA GLU A 57 -4.48 -7.07 6.76
C GLU A 57 -5.04 -8.26 5.99
N PRO A 58 -4.61 -9.50 6.27
CA PRO A 58 -5.27 -10.69 5.75
C PRO A 58 -6.75 -10.70 6.12
N ASP A 59 -7.62 -11.01 5.16
CA ASP A 59 -9.04 -11.22 5.44
C ASP A 59 -9.20 -12.48 6.29
N SER A 60 -9.79 -12.37 7.46
CA SER A 60 -9.90 -13.47 8.43
C SER A 60 -10.59 -14.71 7.85
N LYS A 61 -11.61 -14.53 7.02
CA LYS A 61 -12.36 -15.67 6.44
C LYS A 61 -11.53 -16.37 5.37
N VAL A 62 -10.85 -15.62 4.52
CA VAL A 62 -9.98 -16.19 3.48
C VAL A 62 -8.77 -16.84 4.12
N PHE A 63 -8.19 -16.20 5.13
CA PHE A 63 -7.08 -16.74 5.90
C PHE A 63 -7.42 -18.09 6.57
N GLU A 64 -8.55 -18.16 7.29
CA GLU A 64 -9.01 -19.39 7.92
C GLU A 64 -9.28 -20.50 6.89
N HIS A 65 -9.86 -20.15 5.75
CA HIS A 65 -10.11 -21.09 4.67
C HIS A 65 -8.82 -21.66 4.08
N TRP A 66 -7.84 -20.81 3.80
CA TRP A 66 -6.56 -21.23 3.24
C TRP A 66 -5.72 -21.99 4.26
N ALA A 67 -5.79 -21.61 5.55
CA ALA A 67 -5.16 -22.37 6.64
C ALA A 67 -5.71 -23.79 6.74
N ALA A 68 -7.03 -23.96 6.61
CA ALA A 68 -7.68 -25.29 6.65
C ALA A 68 -7.29 -26.18 5.45
N LEU A 69 -6.86 -25.58 4.34
CA LEU A 69 -6.41 -26.27 3.13
C LEU A 69 -4.89 -26.43 3.02
N ASP A 70 -4.15 -26.01 4.07
CA ASP A 70 -2.68 -25.95 4.05
C ASP A 70 -2.11 -25.17 2.86
N SER A 71 -2.81 -24.10 2.47
CA SER A 71 -2.54 -23.29 1.28
C SER A 71 -2.15 -21.84 1.63
N LEU A 72 -1.82 -21.57 2.89
CA LEU A 72 -1.31 -20.26 3.29
C LEU A 72 0.03 -19.96 2.61
N PRO A 73 0.29 -18.72 2.20
CA PRO A 73 1.61 -18.35 1.72
C PRO A 73 2.63 -18.50 2.86
N ASP A 74 3.85 -18.94 2.52
CA ASP A 74 4.96 -19.09 3.46
C ASP A 74 5.29 -17.79 4.22
N THR A 75 4.97 -16.67 3.62
CA THR A 75 5.16 -15.35 4.19
C THR A 75 3.98 -14.45 3.84
N TYR A 76 3.44 -13.76 4.84
CA TYR A 76 2.41 -12.74 4.65
C TYR A 76 2.68 -11.54 5.56
N VAL A 77 2.05 -10.42 5.26
CA VAL A 77 2.27 -9.16 5.97
C VAL A 77 0.97 -8.61 6.54
N SER A 78 1.08 -7.87 7.63
CA SER A 78 0.05 -6.95 8.12
C SER A 78 0.68 -5.58 8.23
N THR A 79 0.02 -4.56 7.69
CA THR A 79 0.55 -3.20 7.67
C THR A 79 -0.46 -2.23 8.22
N ARG A 80 -0.01 -1.34 9.09
CA ARG A 80 -0.79 -0.20 9.58
C ARG A 80 0.01 1.07 9.40
N ILE A 81 -0.61 2.12 8.86
CA ILE A 81 0.04 3.40 8.57
C ILE A 81 -0.88 4.51 9.07
N GLU A 82 -0.35 5.38 9.91
CA GLU A 82 -1.12 6.50 10.46
C GLU A 82 -1.56 7.47 9.36
N VAL A 83 -0.60 7.91 8.53
CA VAL A 83 -0.88 8.86 7.45
C VAL A 83 -0.01 8.56 6.23
N ILE A 84 -0.63 8.64 5.06
CA ILE A 84 0.05 8.70 3.76
C ILE A 84 -0.35 10.02 3.10
N ASP A 85 0.63 10.87 2.79
CA ASP A 85 0.45 12.15 2.15
C ASP A 85 1.17 12.21 0.79
N PHE A 86 0.43 12.58 -0.24
CA PHE A 86 0.98 12.97 -1.54
C PHE A 86 0.76 14.46 -1.75
N LYS A 87 1.85 15.22 -1.95
CA LYS A 87 1.80 16.68 -2.10
C LYS A 87 2.44 17.11 -3.42
N GLY A 88 1.89 18.18 -4.01
CA GLY A 88 2.35 18.72 -5.28
C GLY A 88 2.13 17.74 -6.43
N ILE A 89 0.94 17.13 -6.46
CA ILE A 89 0.52 16.22 -7.51
C ILE A 89 0.40 16.99 -8.82
N ASN A 90 1.13 16.58 -9.82
CA ASN A 90 1.10 17.14 -11.17
C ASN A 90 0.95 15.99 -12.17
N LEU A 91 -0.12 16.05 -12.96
CA LEU A 91 -0.39 15.11 -14.04
C LEU A 91 -0.03 15.80 -15.37
N VAL A 92 1.05 15.35 -16.01
CA VAL A 92 1.42 15.76 -17.35
C VAL A 92 0.78 14.79 -18.34
N TRP A 93 -0.18 15.32 -19.10
CA TRP A 93 -0.88 14.57 -20.14
C TRP A 93 -0.45 15.05 -21.52
N ARG A 94 0.20 14.18 -22.28
CA ARG A 94 0.50 14.39 -23.70
C ARG A 94 -0.17 13.28 -24.50
N TRP A 95 -0.32 13.47 -25.82
CA TRP A 95 -1.07 12.60 -26.71
C TRP A 95 -0.85 11.09 -26.54
N ASN A 96 0.38 10.68 -26.21
CA ASN A 96 0.76 9.28 -25.99
C ASN A 96 1.66 9.08 -24.75
N TYR A 97 1.60 10.00 -23.77
CA TYR A 97 2.43 9.92 -22.57
C TYR A 97 1.75 10.58 -21.39
N ARG A 98 1.60 9.83 -20.32
CA ARG A 98 0.96 10.22 -19.05
C ARG A 98 1.97 10.09 -17.94
N GLN A 99 2.40 11.20 -17.38
CA GLN A 99 3.32 11.23 -16.26
C GLN A 99 2.63 11.78 -15.01
N LEU A 100 2.73 11.04 -13.93
CA LEU A 100 2.32 11.48 -12.60
C LEU A 100 3.56 11.85 -11.80
N HIS A 101 3.60 13.10 -11.36
CA HIS A 101 4.69 13.64 -10.56
C HIS A 101 4.20 14.06 -9.20
N PHE A 102 4.94 13.69 -8.14
CA PHE A 102 4.74 14.14 -6.77
C PHE A 102 5.96 14.93 -6.30
N ASN A 103 5.73 16.10 -5.72
CA ASN A 103 6.82 16.82 -5.06
C ASN A 103 7.24 16.10 -3.77
N THR A 104 6.26 15.67 -2.97
CA THR A 104 6.54 14.96 -1.72
C THR A 104 5.59 13.77 -1.58
N PHE A 105 6.16 12.64 -1.22
CA PHE A 105 5.47 11.47 -0.73
C PHE A 105 5.91 11.23 0.72
N GLU A 106 4.98 11.32 1.66
CA GLU A 106 5.24 11.22 3.08
C GLU A 106 4.45 10.07 3.68
N ILE A 107 5.14 9.22 4.45
CA ILE A 107 4.55 8.10 5.16
C ILE A 107 4.89 8.26 6.63
N ARG A 108 3.88 8.34 7.49
CA ARG A 108 4.04 8.51 8.94
C ARG A 108 3.59 7.29 9.70
N SER A 109 4.43 6.89 10.65
CA SER A 109 4.20 5.78 11.58
C SER A 109 3.79 4.47 10.87
N PRO A 110 4.49 4.03 9.80
CA PRO A 110 4.20 2.74 9.22
C PRO A 110 4.66 1.63 10.16
N GLU A 111 3.73 0.75 10.52
CA GLU A 111 3.98 -0.47 11.26
C GLU A 111 3.77 -1.65 10.33
N VAL A 112 4.84 -2.36 10.01
CA VAL A 112 4.80 -3.55 9.15
C VAL A 112 5.11 -4.77 10.00
N ARG A 113 4.21 -5.74 10.01
CA ARG A 113 4.39 -7.04 10.65
C ARG A 113 4.49 -8.10 9.57
N VAL A 114 5.62 -8.75 9.52
CA VAL A 114 5.87 -9.86 8.62
C VAL A 114 5.71 -11.16 9.40
N TYR A 115 4.95 -12.08 8.88
CA TYR A 115 4.75 -13.42 9.42
C TYR A 115 5.36 -14.43 8.45
N GLY A 116 6.20 -15.33 8.94
CA GLY A 116 6.87 -16.33 8.11
C GLY A 116 7.00 -17.66 8.81
N SER A 117 7.07 -18.74 8.03
CA SER A 117 7.37 -20.07 8.56
C SER A 117 8.84 -20.20 8.96
N SER A 118 9.12 -21.12 9.90
CA SER A 118 10.46 -21.45 10.39
C SER A 118 11.34 -21.95 9.24
N GLY A 119 12.24 -21.10 8.72
CA GLY A 119 13.17 -21.46 7.65
C GLY A 119 13.33 -20.40 6.57
N SER A 120 12.36 -19.51 6.40
CA SER A 120 12.50 -18.36 5.52
C SER A 120 12.99 -17.14 6.29
N ASN A 121 14.17 -16.63 5.98
CA ASN A 121 14.61 -15.32 6.48
C ASN A 121 14.36 -14.28 5.37
N PRO A 122 13.19 -13.61 5.37
CA PRO A 122 12.78 -12.75 4.27
C PRO A 122 13.65 -11.50 4.12
N LEU A 123 14.35 -11.08 5.18
CA LEU A 123 15.30 -9.98 5.09
C LEU A 123 16.54 -10.34 4.26
N VAL A 124 16.91 -11.61 4.23
CA VAL A 124 18.03 -12.10 3.40
C VAL A 124 17.54 -12.43 1.98
N SER A 125 16.33 -12.97 1.85
CA SER A 125 15.71 -13.27 0.55
C SER A 125 15.26 -12.01 -0.20
N GLY A 126 14.80 -10.98 0.50
CA GLY A 126 14.34 -9.71 -0.10
C GLY A 126 15.47 -8.80 -0.59
N LEU A 127 16.70 -9.00 -0.11
CA LEU A 127 17.91 -8.32 -0.62
C LEU A 127 18.61 -9.12 -1.73
N ALA A 128 18.32 -10.40 -1.85
CA ALA A 128 18.72 -11.25 -2.96
C ALA A 128 17.54 -11.37 -3.94
N ALA A 129 17.29 -10.31 -4.71
CA ALA A 129 16.21 -10.21 -5.68
C ALA A 129 16.48 -11.07 -6.91
N ASP A 130 16.53 -12.41 -6.75
CA ASP A 130 16.71 -13.27 -7.92
C ASP A 130 16.04 -14.64 -7.87
N THR A 131 15.10 -14.90 -6.97
CA THR A 131 14.28 -16.12 -7.10
C THR A 131 13.00 -16.03 -6.27
N VAL A 132 11.99 -15.35 -6.76
CA VAL A 132 10.59 -15.63 -6.39
C VAL A 132 9.88 -16.12 -7.64
N GLU A 133 10.14 -17.34 -8.00
CA GLU A 133 9.22 -18.11 -8.82
C GLU A 133 8.01 -18.53 -7.96
N HIS A 134 6.81 -18.24 -8.48
CA HIS A 134 5.50 -18.66 -8.02
C HIS A 134 4.82 -17.87 -6.87
N ALA A 135 4.68 -16.59 -7.04
CA ALA A 135 3.40 -15.90 -6.92
C ALA A 135 3.46 -14.76 -7.93
N GLU A 136 2.58 -14.70 -8.89
CA GLU A 136 2.41 -13.55 -9.79
C GLU A 136 1.88 -12.35 -8.98
N SER A 137 2.66 -11.89 -8.01
CA SER A 137 2.42 -10.60 -7.37
C SER A 137 2.74 -9.54 -8.41
N LYS A 138 1.71 -9.05 -9.08
CA LYS A 138 1.86 -7.90 -9.99
C LYS A 138 2.61 -6.82 -9.26
N THR A 139 3.73 -6.42 -9.83
CA THR A 139 4.51 -5.31 -9.28
C THR A 139 3.65 -4.05 -9.28
N LEU A 140 3.96 -3.10 -8.40
CA LEU A 140 3.28 -1.80 -8.39
C LEU A 140 3.27 -1.17 -9.80
N TYR A 141 4.34 -1.36 -10.55
CA TYR A 141 4.44 -0.91 -11.94
C TYR A 141 3.37 -1.56 -12.83
N GLU A 142 3.16 -2.86 -12.76
CA GLU A 142 2.15 -3.56 -13.56
C GLU A 142 0.72 -3.13 -13.24
N VAL A 143 0.47 -2.73 -11.98
CA VAL A 143 -0.84 -2.21 -11.57
C VAL A 143 -1.08 -0.80 -12.10
N ILE A 144 -0.06 0.06 -12.15
CA ILE A 144 -0.21 1.47 -12.54
C ILE A 144 0.10 1.75 -14.00
N SER A 145 0.94 0.94 -14.65
CA SER A 145 1.39 1.12 -16.05
C SER A 145 0.26 1.23 -17.09
N PRO A 146 -0.92 0.60 -16.94
CA PRO A 146 -2.03 0.83 -17.87
C PRO A 146 -2.56 2.27 -17.86
N TYR A 147 -2.32 3.00 -16.77
CA TYR A 147 -2.86 4.35 -16.55
C TYR A 147 -1.81 5.45 -16.63
N ILE A 148 -0.55 5.13 -16.33
CA ILE A 148 0.53 6.08 -16.16
C ILE A 148 1.79 5.49 -16.76
N ASP A 149 2.40 6.20 -17.71
CA ASP A 149 3.62 5.77 -18.39
C ASP A 149 4.87 6.04 -17.55
N ALA A 150 4.80 7.03 -16.65
CA ALA A 150 5.87 7.33 -15.70
C ALA A 150 5.34 7.88 -14.38
N LEU A 151 5.95 7.43 -13.30
CA LEU A 151 5.74 7.92 -11.95
C LEU A 151 7.05 8.53 -11.44
N SER A 152 7.02 9.76 -10.93
CA SER A 152 8.18 10.37 -10.31
C SER A 152 7.84 11.01 -8.96
N VAL A 153 8.74 10.81 -8.00
CA VAL A 153 8.67 11.39 -6.65
C VAL A 153 9.95 12.15 -6.41
N LYS A 154 9.85 13.44 -6.08
CA LYS A 154 11.03 14.27 -5.81
C LYS A 154 11.59 14.01 -4.41
N THR A 155 10.72 13.91 -3.41
CA THR A 155 11.10 13.70 -2.01
C THR A 155 10.23 12.61 -1.41
N LEU A 156 10.87 11.61 -0.81
CA LEU A 156 10.23 10.57 -0.01
C LEU A 156 10.60 10.80 1.46
N ASN A 157 9.61 11.02 2.31
CA ASN A 157 9.77 11.13 3.76
C ASN A 157 9.16 9.90 4.42
N LEU A 158 9.94 9.27 5.29
CA LEU A 158 9.50 8.15 6.10
C LEU A 158 9.76 8.49 7.57
N GLU A 159 8.72 8.58 8.39
CA GLU A 159 8.82 8.98 9.79
C GLU A 159 8.32 7.86 10.71
N ASN A 160 9.07 7.60 11.78
CA ASN A 160 8.69 6.65 12.85
C ASN A 160 8.28 5.26 12.33
N ALA A 161 9.05 4.71 11.39
CA ALA A 161 8.75 3.40 10.82
C ALA A 161 9.15 2.26 11.77
N SER A 162 8.31 1.24 11.86
CA SER A 162 8.63 0.00 12.56
C SER A 162 8.34 -1.21 11.68
N ILE A 163 9.26 -2.17 11.70
CA ILE A 163 9.10 -3.46 11.03
C ILE A 163 9.33 -4.54 12.09
N SER A 164 8.36 -5.43 12.26
CA SER A 164 8.49 -6.60 13.12
C SER A 164 8.40 -7.87 12.30
N TYR A 165 9.26 -8.81 12.62
CA TYR A 165 9.26 -10.13 12.00
C TYR A 165 8.88 -11.19 13.04
N ASN A 166 7.78 -11.90 12.76
CA ASN A 166 7.25 -12.94 13.58
C ASN A 166 7.50 -14.29 12.90
N VAL A 167 8.30 -15.14 13.52
CA VAL A 167 8.54 -16.52 13.07
C VAL A 167 7.63 -17.46 13.85
N GLU A 168 6.98 -18.37 13.16
CA GLU A 168 6.22 -19.44 13.79
C GLU A 168 7.14 -20.22 14.74
N ASN A 169 6.70 -20.39 16.00
CA ASN A 169 7.48 -20.99 17.10
C ASN A 169 8.57 -20.13 17.77
N GLN A 170 8.72 -18.86 17.46
CA GLN A 170 9.55 -17.96 18.26
C GLN A 170 8.72 -17.18 19.29
N VAL A 171 9.23 -17.09 20.52
CA VAL A 171 8.54 -16.43 21.64
C VAL A 171 8.56 -14.91 21.53
N SER A 172 9.47 -14.35 20.76
CA SER A 172 9.61 -12.88 20.63
C SER A 172 9.90 -12.47 19.18
N PRO A 173 9.18 -11.45 18.66
CA PRO A 173 9.46 -10.93 17.33
C PRO A 173 10.80 -10.18 17.28
N ILE A 174 11.44 -10.17 16.13
CA ILE A 174 12.56 -9.27 15.85
C ILE A 174 11.98 -7.92 15.41
N ILE A 175 12.33 -6.84 16.11
CA ILE A 175 11.78 -5.51 15.84
C ILE A 175 12.89 -4.57 15.37
N TYR A 176 12.68 -3.93 14.23
CA TYR A 176 13.51 -2.84 13.71
C TYR A 176 12.69 -1.54 13.75
N THR A 177 13.25 -0.49 14.34
CA THR A 177 12.58 0.81 14.44
C THR A 177 13.46 1.89 13.85
N LEU A 178 12.90 2.70 12.98
CA LEU A 178 13.48 3.91 12.45
C LEU A 178 12.79 5.10 13.13
N ASN A 179 13.50 5.79 14.00
CA ASN A 179 13.04 7.03 14.65
C ASN A 179 13.74 8.21 13.96
N ASN A 180 12.96 9.17 13.50
CA ASN A 180 13.43 10.46 13.02
C ASN A 180 13.00 11.57 13.96
#